data_dae0239ad51a5d2a083bdb4e0977ce1f
#
_entry.id   dae0239ad51a5d2a083bdb4e0977ce1f
#
_cell.length_a   1.000
_cell.length_b   1.000
_cell.length_c   1.000
_cell.angle_alpha   90.00
_cell.angle_beta   90.00
_cell.angle_gamma   90.00
#
_symmetry.space_group_name_H-M   'P 1'
#
loop_
_entity.id
_entity.type
_entity.pdbx_description
1 polymer ?
#
loop_
_entity_poly.entity_id
_entity_poly.type
_entity_poly.pdbx_seq_one_letter_code
_entity_poly.pdbx_strand_id
1 'polypeptide(L)'
;MPADRNENIRRVGEVSKLFADAGIVALASFISPYRADRDLVRKIHNDGNLDFFEIYVGTSLEVCEARDPKGLYKKARAGLIKGFACRREFSCRFLNPL
;
A
#
# COMPACT_ATOMS: atom_id res chain seq x y z
N MET A 1 2.42 2.28 14.25
CA MET A 1 1.05 2.45 14.79
C MET A 1 0.04 2.49 13.65
N PRO A 2 -1.10 1.82 13.75
CA PRO A 2 -2.12 1.85 12.69
C PRO A 2 -2.61 3.28 12.35
N ALA A 3 -2.84 4.11 13.38
CA ALA A 3 -3.27 5.50 13.18
C ALA A 3 -2.26 6.33 12.39
N ASP A 4 -0.98 6.17 12.63
CA ASP A 4 0.08 6.87 11.91
C ASP A 4 0.14 6.42 10.44
N ARG A 5 -0.11 5.13 10.20
CA ARG A 5 -0.15 4.57 8.84
C ARG A 5 -1.30 5.13 8.04
N ASN A 6 -2.51 5.18 8.61
CA ASN A 6 -3.70 5.72 7.98
C ASN A 6 -3.51 7.20 7.63
N GLU A 7 -2.98 7.98 8.56
CA GLU A 7 -2.68 9.39 8.35
C GLU A 7 -1.61 9.59 7.27
N ASN A 8 -0.60 8.72 7.22
CA ASN A 8 0.42 8.77 6.18
C ASN A 8 -0.16 8.51 4.79
N ILE A 9 -1.04 7.50 4.65
CA ILE A 9 -1.73 7.21 3.39
C ILE A 9 -2.61 8.40 2.96
N ARG A 10 -3.33 9.00 3.90
CA ARG A 10 -4.14 10.20 3.63
C ARG A 10 -3.28 11.34 3.12
N ARG A 11 -2.17 11.64 3.78
CA ARG A 11 -1.23 12.71 3.37
C ARG A 11 -0.67 12.49 1.98
N VAL A 12 -0.23 11.27 1.70
CA VAL A 12 0.27 10.91 0.37
C VAL A 12 -0.83 11.06 -0.68
N GLY A 13 -2.06 10.67 -0.36
CA GLY A 13 -3.21 10.86 -1.24
C GLY A 13 -3.46 12.32 -1.58
N GLU A 14 -3.41 13.20 -0.59
CA GLU A 14 -3.57 14.64 -0.79
C GLU A 14 -2.44 15.25 -1.63
N VAL A 15 -1.20 14.89 -1.36
CA VAL A 15 -0.04 15.35 -2.14
C VAL A 15 -0.12 14.85 -3.58
N SER A 16 -0.47 13.59 -3.78
CA SER A 16 -0.65 13.02 -5.12
C SER A 16 -1.75 13.74 -5.91
N LYS A 17 -2.84 14.12 -5.24
CA LYS A 17 -3.92 14.92 -5.83
C LYS A 17 -3.40 16.28 -6.33
N LEU A 18 -2.60 16.96 -5.53
CA LEU A 18 -2.02 18.25 -5.92
C LEU A 18 -1.16 18.14 -7.18
N PHE A 19 -0.34 17.11 -7.28
CA PHE A 19 0.47 16.86 -8.48
C PHE A 19 -0.39 16.49 -9.69
N ALA A 20 -1.39 15.64 -9.51
CA ALA A 20 -2.31 15.25 -10.58
C ALA A 20 -3.11 16.46 -11.10
N ASP A 21 -3.57 17.33 -10.20
CA ASP A 21 -4.28 18.56 -10.54
C ASP A 21 -3.38 19.53 -11.33
N ALA A 22 -2.08 19.51 -11.07
CA ALA A 22 -1.09 20.26 -11.83
C ALA A 22 -0.72 19.64 -13.19
N GLY A 23 -1.35 18.54 -13.58
CA GLY A 23 -1.12 17.83 -14.85
C GLY A 23 0.07 16.86 -14.82
N ILE A 24 0.54 16.49 -13.64
CA ILE A 24 1.66 15.56 -13.45
C ILE A 24 1.12 14.15 -13.19
N VAL A 25 1.74 13.14 -13.79
CA VAL A 25 1.46 11.74 -13.45
C VAL A 25 2.15 11.41 -12.13
N ALA A 26 1.35 11.21 -11.08
CA ALA A 26 1.85 10.85 -9.76
C ALA A 26 1.82 9.33 -9.57
N LEU A 27 2.96 8.75 -9.27
CA LEU A 27 3.10 7.32 -8.94
C LEU A 27 3.40 7.17 -7.45
N ALA A 28 2.57 6.42 -6.74
CA ALA A 28 2.76 6.15 -5.33
C ALA A 28 2.79 4.64 -5.07
N SER A 29 3.77 4.17 -4.32
CA SER A 29 3.94 2.76 -3.97
C SER A 29 3.90 2.60 -2.45
N PHE A 30 2.85 1.97 -1.97
CA PHE A 30 2.62 1.74 -0.54
C PHE A 30 2.03 0.36 -0.28
N ILE A 31 2.19 -0.11 0.92
CA ILE A 31 1.56 -1.36 1.37
C ILE A 31 0.04 -1.21 1.38
N SER A 32 -0.48 -0.08 1.87
CA SER A 32 -1.91 0.28 1.93
C SER A 32 -2.83 -0.90 2.27
N PRO A 33 -2.68 -1.51 3.45
CA PRO A 33 -3.33 -2.78 3.74
C PRO A 33 -4.85 -2.66 3.92
N TYR A 34 -5.33 -1.49 4.28
CA TYR A 34 -6.75 -1.28 4.59
C TYR A 34 -7.49 -0.71 3.39
N ARG A 35 -8.58 -1.39 3.01
CA ARG A 35 -9.43 -0.96 1.90
C ARG A 35 -10.00 0.44 2.13
N ALA A 36 -10.42 0.74 3.36
CA ALA A 36 -10.97 2.05 3.71
C ALA A 36 -10.02 3.20 3.39
N ASP A 37 -8.72 3.02 3.63
CA ASP A 37 -7.71 4.05 3.33
C ASP A 37 -7.54 4.21 1.82
N ARG A 38 -7.54 3.12 1.06
CA ARG A 38 -7.46 3.17 -0.41
C ARG A 38 -8.69 3.83 -1.02
N ASP A 39 -9.88 3.48 -0.51
CA ASP A 39 -11.15 4.06 -0.95
C ASP A 39 -11.21 5.57 -0.66
N LEU A 40 -10.66 6.00 0.48
CA LEU A 40 -10.55 7.42 0.82
C LEU A 40 -9.69 8.17 -0.21
N VAL A 41 -8.53 7.64 -0.57
CA VAL A 41 -7.65 8.26 -1.57
C VAL A 41 -8.33 8.31 -2.93
N ARG A 42 -9.00 7.24 -3.34
CA ARG A 42 -9.81 7.21 -4.57
C ARG A 42 -10.87 8.31 -4.55
N LYS A 43 -11.59 8.45 -3.45
CA LYS A 43 -12.62 9.48 -3.29
C LYS A 43 -12.04 10.88 -3.42
N ILE A 44 -10.92 11.15 -2.77
CA ILE A 44 -10.22 12.44 -2.85
C ILE A 44 -9.94 12.83 -4.32
N HIS A 45 -9.46 11.88 -5.12
CA HIS A 45 -9.19 12.13 -6.54
C HIS A 45 -10.47 12.27 -7.38
N ASN A 46 -11.47 11.42 -7.14
CA ASN A 46 -12.76 11.49 -7.85
C ASN A 46 -13.49 12.81 -7.56
N ASP A 47 -13.47 13.30 -6.33
CA ASP A 47 -14.06 14.58 -5.94
C ASP A 47 -13.37 15.76 -6.66
N GLY A 48 -12.10 15.63 -6.99
CA GLY A 48 -11.34 16.58 -7.79
C GLY A 48 -11.44 16.36 -9.31
N ASN A 49 -12.28 15.43 -9.77
CA ASN A 49 -12.41 15.03 -11.18
C ASN A 49 -11.06 14.61 -11.80
N LEU A 50 -10.24 13.90 -11.02
CA LEU A 50 -8.94 13.40 -11.42
C LEU A 50 -8.97 11.89 -11.63
N ASP A 51 -8.26 11.42 -12.65
CA ASP A 51 -8.11 9.98 -12.89
C ASP A 51 -7.32 9.32 -11.75
N PHE A 52 -7.81 8.17 -11.31
CA PHE A 52 -7.18 7.39 -10.26
C PHE A 52 -7.13 5.90 -10.64
N PHE A 53 -5.95 5.33 -10.60
CA PHE A 53 -5.72 3.92 -10.86
C PHE A 53 -5.13 3.24 -9.64
N GLU A 54 -5.78 2.21 -9.16
CA GLU A 54 -5.27 1.35 -8.10
C GLU A 54 -4.72 0.08 -8.74
N ILE A 55 -3.41 -0.14 -8.55
CA ILE A 55 -2.72 -1.29 -9.12
C ILE A 55 -2.36 -2.25 -8.00
N TYR A 56 -2.89 -3.46 -8.10
CA TYR A 56 -2.57 -4.52 -7.18
C TYR A 56 -1.36 -5.31 -7.65
N VAL A 57 -0.31 -5.35 -6.82
CA VAL A 57 0.89 -6.17 -7.07
C VAL A 57 0.69 -7.52 -6.40
N GLY A 58 0.18 -8.50 -7.15
CA GLY A 58 -0.29 -9.80 -6.66
C GLY A 58 0.77 -10.89 -6.62
N THR A 59 2.03 -10.56 -6.39
CA THR A 59 3.09 -11.56 -6.26
C THR A 59 2.86 -12.43 -5.01
N SER A 60 2.94 -13.75 -5.15
CA SER A 60 2.76 -14.68 -4.04
C SER A 60 3.82 -14.49 -2.95
N LEU A 61 3.47 -14.83 -1.71
CA LEU A 61 4.40 -14.72 -0.58
C LEU A 61 5.65 -15.59 -0.79
N GLU A 62 5.49 -16.78 -1.33
CA GLU A 62 6.59 -17.70 -1.61
C GLU A 62 7.60 -17.08 -2.58
N VAL A 63 7.12 -16.43 -3.64
CA VAL A 63 7.98 -15.75 -4.62
C VAL A 63 8.66 -14.54 -3.99
N CYS A 64 7.94 -13.77 -3.18
CA CYS A 64 8.51 -12.63 -2.46
C CYS A 64 9.62 -13.07 -1.50
N GLU A 65 9.40 -14.15 -0.75
CA GLU A 65 10.41 -14.72 0.16
C GLU A 65 11.64 -15.26 -0.60
N ALA A 66 11.42 -15.88 -1.76
CA ALA A 66 12.52 -16.38 -2.59
C ALA A 66 13.37 -15.26 -3.18
N ARG A 67 12.76 -14.14 -3.53
CA ARG A 67 13.47 -12.95 -4.06
C ARG A 67 14.19 -12.16 -2.99
N ASP A 68 13.57 -11.95 -1.87
CA ASP A 68 14.01 -11.26 -0.65
C ASP A 68 15.33 -10.45 -0.78
N PRO A 69 15.40 -9.40 -1.62
CA PRO A 69 16.65 -8.73 -1.97
C PRO A 69 17.33 -8.04 -0.78
N LYS A 70 16.55 -7.65 0.23
CA LYS A 70 17.06 -7.01 1.46
C LYS A 70 17.17 -7.96 2.66
N GLY A 71 16.82 -9.24 2.50
CA GLY A 71 16.79 -10.21 3.59
C GLY A 71 15.75 -9.92 4.68
N LEU A 72 14.73 -9.09 4.39
CA LEU A 72 13.73 -8.69 5.37
C LEU A 72 12.80 -9.83 5.77
N TYR A 73 12.39 -10.67 4.82
CA TYR A 73 11.58 -11.86 5.11
C TYR A 73 12.33 -12.86 5.98
N LYS A 74 13.59 -13.10 5.66
CA LYS A 74 14.45 -13.96 6.46
C LYS A 74 14.59 -13.44 7.89
N LYS A 75 14.83 -12.15 8.07
CA LYS A 75 14.89 -11.50 9.38
C LYS A 75 13.56 -11.56 10.12
N ALA A 76 12.44 -11.36 9.43
CA ALA A 76 11.11 -11.43 10.03
C ALA A 76 10.78 -12.85 10.51
N ARG A 77 11.13 -13.89 9.74
CA ARG A 77 10.95 -15.28 10.16
C ARG A 77 11.83 -15.67 11.34
N ALA A 78 13.04 -15.12 11.42
CA ALA A 78 13.91 -15.30 12.57
C ALA A 78 13.48 -14.50 13.82
N GLY A 79 12.39 -13.73 13.74
CA GLY A 79 11.87 -12.93 14.85
C GLY A 79 12.64 -11.64 15.13
N LEU A 80 13.58 -11.26 14.28
CA LEU A 80 14.42 -10.07 14.44
C LEU A 80 13.66 -8.77 14.12
N ILE A 81 12.57 -8.83 13.35
CA ILE A 81 11.74 -7.69 12.99
C ILE A 81 10.32 -7.93 13.51
N LYS A 82 9.87 -7.04 14.40
CA LYS A 82 8.50 -7.06 14.91
C LYS A 82 7.58 -6.24 13.99
N GLY A 83 6.33 -6.68 13.83
CA GLY A 83 5.32 -5.94 13.08
C GLY A 83 5.55 -5.87 11.56
N PHE A 84 6.33 -6.78 11.00
CA PHE A 84 6.53 -6.86 9.56
C PHE A 84 5.21 -7.18 8.85
N ALA A 85 4.80 -6.32 7.92
CA ALA A 85 3.47 -6.34 7.30
C ALA A 85 3.15 -7.60 6.46
N CYS A 86 4.15 -8.40 6.14
CA CYS A 86 4.02 -9.63 5.37
C CYS A 86 4.01 -10.89 6.23
N ARG A 87 3.63 -10.81 7.51
CA ARG A 87 3.28 -12.02 8.27
C ARG A 87 2.04 -12.67 7.66
N ARG A 88 1.98 -14.00 7.72
CA ARG A 88 0.91 -14.86 7.15
C ARG A 88 -0.52 -14.33 7.26
N GLU A 89 -0.81 -13.53 8.28
CA GLU A 89 -2.15 -13.00 8.52
C GLU A 89 -2.53 -11.83 7.61
N PHE A 90 -1.54 -11.12 7.06
CA PHE A 90 -1.78 -9.94 6.23
C PHE A 90 -1.83 -10.25 4.74
N SER A 91 -1.09 -11.25 4.26
CA SER A 91 -0.99 -11.48 2.81
C SER A 91 -2.24 -12.14 2.20
N CYS A 92 -3.02 -12.87 2.99
CA CYS A 92 -4.16 -13.63 2.46
C CYS A 92 -5.52 -12.95 2.56
N ARG A 93 -5.66 -11.89 3.37
CA ARG A 93 -6.96 -11.22 3.57
C ARG A 93 -7.19 -9.97 2.74
N PHE A 94 -6.14 -9.44 2.13
CA PHE A 94 -6.26 -8.20 1.33
C PHE A 94 -6.56 -8.45 -0.14
N LEU A 95 -6.73 -9.69 -0.52
CA LEU A 95 -6.82 -10.16 -1.88
C LEU A 95 -8.19 -10.72 -2.23
N ASN A 96 -9.25 -10.25 -1.61
CA ASN A 96 -10.56 -10.47 -2.20
C ASN A 96 -10.81 -9.38 -3.25
N PRO A 97 -10.69 -9.71 -4.53
CA PRO A 97 -11.22 -8.86 -5.58
C PRO A 97 -12.73 -8.91 -5.46
N LEU A 98 -13.36 -7.74 -5.32
CA LEU A 98 -14.80 -7.52 -5.43
C LEU A 98 -15.69 -8.21 -4.41
#